data_095b97ed8d4a4b89dd8c89430337ec2a
#
_entry.id   095b97ed8d4a4b89dd8c89430337ec2a
#
_cell.length_a   1.000
_cell.length_b   1.000
_cell.length_c   1.000
_cell.angle_alpha   90.00
_cell.angle_beta   90.00
_cell.angle_gamma   90.00
#
_symmetry.space_group_name_H-M   'P 1'
#
loop_
_entity.id
_entity.type
_entity.pdbx_description
1 polymer ?
#
loop_
_entity_poly.entity_id
_entity_poly.type
_entity_poly.pdbx_seq_one_letter_code
_entity_poly.pdbx_strand_id
1 'polypeptide(L)'
;VAKLDIFEYERPIGIQIFGAEIQSMREAAAIAEQAGPVLVDINYGCPVKKVACRGAGAGILQDIPKMVSMTKEIVDTCTLPVTVKTRLGWDDGSKHIVEVAERLQDVGIQAISIHGRTRAQMYKGEADWSLIAAVKDNPRMHIPVFGNGDIDSPEKALRYKDKYGVDGIMIGRAAIGAPWFFRQVKQFLATGDAGPLPDMQERVRAVRLHLQKSLEWKGERLGVVEMRRHYANYFRGLPHFKEHRLALVTMDNPSDIEAKLEEIVHHFGDLVFL
;
A
#
# COMPACT_ATOMS: atom_id res chain seq x y z
N VAL A 1 -9.62 -18.58 2.60
CA VAL A 1 -8.77 -18.94 1.47
C VAL A 1 -8.94 -17.97 0.32
N ALA A 2 -10.14 -17.46 0.01
CA ALA A 2 -10.37 -16.47 -1.06
C ALA A 2 -9.50 -15.17 -0.96
N LYS A 3 -8.85 -14.89 0.16
CA LYS A 3 -7.91 -13.76 0.32
C LYS A 3 -6.49 -14.07 -0.14
N LEU A 4 -6.21 -15.28 -0.54
CA LEU A 4 -4.90 -15.74 -0.99
C LEU A 4 -4.89 -16.04 -2.50
N ASP A 5 -6.01 -15.78 -3.20
CA ASP A 5 -6.06 -15.93 -4.64
C ASP A 5 -5.12 -14.92 -5.30
N ILE A 6 -4.23 -15.41 -6.15
CA ILE A 6 -3.28 -14.63 -6.94
C ILE A 6 -3.63 -14.81 -8.41
N PHE A 7 -3.80 -13.68 -9.10
CA PHE A 7 -4.00 -13.70 -10.55
C PHE A 7 -2.68 -13.42 -11.27
N GLU A 8 -2.44 -14.09 -12.40
CA GLU A 8 -1.17 -13.96 -13.14
C GLU A 8 -0.86 -12.52 -13.59
N TYR A 9 -1.90 -11.72 -13.89
CA TYR A 9 -1.72 -10.32 -14.27
C TYR A 9 -1.34 -9.39 -13.10
N GLU A 10 -1.41 -9.86 -11.85
CA GLU A 10 -0.99 -9.10 -10.65
C GLU A 10 0.49 -9.32 -10.31
N ARG A 11 1.16 -10.26 -10.97
CA ARG A 11 2.57 -10.57 -10.69
C ARG A 11 3.52 -9.45 -11.16
N PRO A 12 4.60 -9.18 -10.40
CA PRO A 12 4.99 -9.83 -9.13
C PRO A 12 4.15 -9.36 -7.95
N ILE A 13 3.71 -10.27 -7.09
CA ILE A 13 2.88 -9.97 -5.92
C ILE A 13 3.43 -10.63 -4.65
N GLY A 14 3.41 -9.89 -3.53
CA GLY A 14 3.68 -10.41 -2.19
C GLY A 14 2.39 -10.61 -1.40
N ILE A 15 2.36 -11.59 -0.51
CA ILE A 15 1.28 -11.76 0.46
C ILE A 15 1.71 -11.15 1.79
N GLN A 16 0.89 -10.24 2.33
CA GLN A 16 1.14 -9.63 3.62
C GLN A 16 0.32 -10.29 4.71
N ILE A 17 1.00 -10.69 5.81
CA ILE A 17 0.39 -11.28 7.00
C ILE A 17 0.54 -10.36 8.21
N PHE A 18 -0.36 -10.47 9.19
CA PHE A 18 -0.24 -9.79 10.48
C PHE A 18 -0.91 -10.59 11.60
N GLY A 19 -0.36 -10.49 12.79
CA GLY A 19 -0.87 -11.18 13.98
C GLY A 19 -0.11 -10.75 15.22
N ALA A 20 -0.46 -11.34 16.38
CA ALA A 20 0.16 -11.07 17.67
C ALA A 20 0.82 -12.32 18.28
N GLU A 21 0.49 -13.51 17.77
CA GLU A 21 0.96 -14.77 18.33
C GLU A 21 1.94 -15.44 17.37
N ILE A 22 3.12 -15.82 17.91
CA ILE A 22 4.24 -16.35 17.11
C ILE A 22 3.84 -17.59 16.34
N GLN A 23 3.19 -18.57 17.02
CA GLN A 23 2.79 -19.81 16.38
C GLN A 23 1.79 -19.59 15.24
N SER A 24 0.77 -18.74 15.45
CA SER A 24 -0.23 -18.42 14.42
C SER A 24 0.40 -17.68 13.23
N MET A 25 1.39 -16.83 13.47
CA MET A 25 2.10 -16.12 12.41
C MET A 25 2.99 -17.05 11.59
N ARG A 26 3.63 -18.02 12.23
CA ARG A 26 4.40 -19.07 11.56
C ARG A 26 3.51 -19.92 10.64
N GLU A 27 2.36 -20.35 11.15
CA GLU A 27 1.37 -21.13 10.36
C GLU A 27 0.82 -20.29 9.20
N ALA A 28 0.50 -19.01 9.44
CA ALA A 28 0.03 -18.09 8.39
C ALA A 28 1.08 -17.88 7.31
N ALA A 29 2.37 -17.81 7.66
CA ALA A 29 3.46 -17.67 6.71
C ALA A 29 3.58 -18.91 5.79
N ALA A 30 3.52 -20.11 6.36
CA ALA A 30 3.53 -21.35 5.58
C ALA A 30 2.32 -21.45 4.62
N ILE A 31 1.13 -21.05 5.07
CA ILE A 31 -0.07 -21.00 4.22
C ILE A 31 0.07 -19.94 3.12
N ALA A 32 0.61 -18.76 3.45
CA ALA A 32 0.83 -17.70 2.47
C ALA A 32 1.83 -18.13 1.39
N GLU A 33 2.92 -18.79 1.77
CA GLU A 33 3.92 -19.31 0.82
C GLU A 33 3.32 -20.34 -0.14
N GLN A 34 2.42 -21.23 0.32
CA GLN A 34 1.74 -22.21 -0.52
C GLN A 34 0.86 -21.59 -1.61
N ALA A 35 0.41 -20.35 -1.44
CA ALA A 35 -0.33 -19.62 -2.47
C ALA A 35 0.56 -19.16 -3.64
N GLY A 36 1.88 -19.28 -3.52
CA GLY A 36 2.85 -18.98 -4.59
C GLY A 36 3.10 -17.51 -4.89
N PRO A 37 3.19 -16.61 -3.85
CA PRO A 37 3.64 -15.25 -4.05
C PRO A 37 5.14 -15.21 -4.37
N VAL A 38 5.69 -14.03 -4.70
CA VAL A 38 7.13 -13.83 -4.83
C VAL A 38 7.84 -13.57 -3.51
N LEU A 39 7.10 -13.16 -2.48
CA LEU A 39 7.59 -12.91 -1.13
C LEU A 39 6.45 -12.97 -0.10
N VAL A 40 6.80 -13.14 1.16
CA VAL A 40 5.91 -12.95 2.31
C VAL A 40 6.30 -11.67 3.03
N ASP A 41 5.34 -10.76 3.24
CA ASP A 41 5.57 -9.49 3.95
C ASP A 41 4.89 -9.50 5.32
N ILE A 42 5.58 -9.00 6.34
CA ILE A 42 5.05 -8.91 7.70
C ILE A 42 4.60 -7.49 7.99
N ASN A 43 3.33 -7.31 8.35
CA ASN A 43 2.79 -6.00 8.70
C ASN A 43 2.96 -5.70 10.20
N TYR A 44 3.94 -4.88 10.51
CA TYR A 44 4.17 -4.28 11.83
C TYR A 44 3.83 -2.78 11.86
N GLY A 45 2.98 -2.31 10.93
CA GLY A 45 2.69 -0.89 10.77
C GLY A 45 1.21 -0.50 10.87
N CYS A 46 0.26 -1.45 10.93
CA CYS A 46 -1.18 -1.14 11.01
C CYS A 46 -1.51 -0.38 12.31
N PRO A 47 -1.96 0.90 12.26
CA PRO A 47 -2.18 1.71 13.46
C PRO A 47 -3.59 1.56 14.05
N VAL A 48 -4.48 0.83 13.36
CA VAL A 48 -5.90 0.71 13.73
C VAL A 48 -6.03 0.16 15.15
N LYS A 49 -6.79 0.86 16.01
CA LYS A 49 -6.94 0.53 17.43
C LYS A 49 -7.32 -0.95 17.66
N LYS A 50 -8.28 -1.47 16.91
CA LYS A 50 -8.74 -2.88 17.00
C LYS A 50 -7.60 -3.90 16.76
N VAL A 51 -6.60 -3.56 15.95
CA VAL A 51 -5.43 -4.39 15.65
C VAL A 51 -4.32 -4.13 16.67
N ALA A 52 -3.94 -2.88 16.84
CA ALA A 52 -2.79 -2.50 17.67
C ALA A 52 -2.96 -2.79 19.16
N CYS A 53 -4.18 -2.64 19.73
CA CYS A 53 -4.46 -2.99 21.13
C CYS A 53 -4.38 -4.49 21.43
N ARG A 54 -4.30 -5.33 20.39
CA ARG A 54 -4.10 -6.78 20.53
C ARG A 54 -2.64 -7.20 20.34
N GLY A 55 -1.71 -6.26 20.29
CA GLY A 55 -0.28 -6.50 20.04
C GLY A 55 0.06 -6.84 18.59
N ALA A 56 -0.90 -6.74 17.66
CA ALA A 56 -0.68 -7.00 16.23
C ALA A 56 -0.40 -5.70 15.45
N GLY A 57 0.10 -5.83 14.22
CA GLY A 57 0.46 -4.66 13.41
C GLY A 57 1.41 -3.74 14.16
N ALA A 58 1.11 -2.43 14.24
CA ALA A 58 1.97 -1.50 14.99
C ALA A 58 1.96 -1.72 16.51
N GLY A 59 1.08 -2.56 17.06
CA GLY A 59 1.06 -2.90 18.48
C GLY A 59 2.31 -3.60 18.96
N ILE A 60 2.95 -4.38 18.07
CA ILE A 60 4.19 -5.12 18.38
C ILE A 60 5.39 -4.19 18.66
N LEU A 61 5.33 -2.93 18.21
CA LEU A 61 6.39 -1.94 18.48
C LEU A 61 6.56 -1.60 19.96
N GLN A 62 5.66 -2.07 20.82
CA GLN A 62 5.78 -1.98 22.28
C GLN A 62 6.57 -3.16 22.89
N ASP A 63 6.83 -4.21 22.10
CA ASP A 63 7.57 -5.40 22.52
C ASP A 63 8.54 -5.84 21.41
N ILE A 64 9.67 -5.14 21.31
CA ILE A 64 10.70 -5.39 20.29
C ILE A 64 11.30 -6.80 20.39
N PRO A 65 11.58 -7.36 21.58
CA PRO A 65 12.02 -8.75 21.69
C PRO A 65 11.04 -9.75 21.05
N LYS A 66 9.74 -9.61 21.29
CA LYS A 66 8.71 -10.46 20.68
C LYS A 66 8.64 -10.24 19.16
N MET A 67 8.74 -8.99 18.69
CA MET A 67 8.79 -8.66 17.27
C MET A 67 9.92 -9.40 16.55
N VAL A 68 11.13 -9.34 17.10
CA VAL A 68 12.33 -10.00 16.55
C VAL A 68 12.17 -11.53 16.57
N SER A 69 11.74 -12.10 17.69
CA SER A 69 11.50 -13.55 17.81
C SER A 69 10.45 -14.05 16.81
N MET A 70 9.32 -13.34 16.67
CA MET A 70 8.27 -13.68 15.70
C MET A 70 8.80 -13.61 14.27
N THR A 71 9.58 -12.59 13.93
CA THR A 71 10.18 -12.44 12.60
C THR A 71 11.13 -13.60 12.30
N LYS A 72 11.97 -13.98 13.27
CA LYS A 72 12.88 -15.12 13.12
C LYS A 72 12.13 -16.42 12.82
N GLU A 73 11.08 -16.72 13.56
CA GLU A 73 10.25 -17.92 13.33
C GLU A 73 9.62 -17.94 11.95
N ILE A 74 9.22 -16.78 11.43
CA ILE A 74 8.67 -16.67 10.07
C ILE A 74 9.76 -16.88 9.02
N VAL A 75 10.93 -16.25 9.21
CA VAL A 75 12.07 -16.41 8.29
C VAL A 75 12.54 -17.86 8.26
N ASP A 76 12.65 -18.52 9.42
CA ASP A 76 13.06 -19.93 9.51
C ASP A 76 12.01 -20.89 8.88
N THR A 77 10.76 -20.46 8.74
CA THR A 77 9.67 -21.27 8.17
C THR A 77 9.56 -21.13 6.65
N CYS A 78 9.83 -19.93 6.11
CA CYS A 78 9.66 -19.62 4.69
C CYS A 78 10.93 -19.95 3.88
N THR A 79 10.74 -20.44 2.66
CA THR A 79 11.80 -20.53 1.65
C THR A 79 11.84 -19.29 0.76
N LEU A 80 10.72 -18.57 0.68
CA LEU A 80 10.60 -17.31 -0.05
C LEU A 80 11.22 -16.15 0.76
N PRO A 81 11.61 -15.06 0.07
CA PRO A 81 12.05 -13.84 0.74
C PRO A 81 10.97 -13.32 1.72
N VAL A 82 11.39 -13.03 2.96
CA VAL A 82 10.56 -12.39 3.97
C VAL A 82 10.92 -10.92 4.05
N THR A 83 9.92 -10.04 3.99
CA THR A 83 10.07 -8.60 4.14
C THR A 83 9.23 -8.07 5.29
N VAL A 84 9.53 -6.87 5.75
CA VAL A 84 8.79 -6.23 6.85
C VAL A 84 8.33 -4.85 6.45
N LYS A 85 7.05 -4.53 6.74
CA LYS A 85 6.55 -3.16 6.72
C LYS A 85 6.23 -2.68 8.12
N THR A 86 6.86 -1.56 8.53
CA THR A 86 6.74 -1.03 9.90
C THR A 86 6.58 0.50 9.94
N ARG A 87 6.63 1.07 11.14
CA ARG A 87 6.62 2.50 11.46
C ARG A 87 7.84 2.89 12.29
N LEU A 88 8.03 4.20 12.56
CA LEU A 88 9.14 4.73 13.36
C LEU A 88 9.14 4.24 14.81
N GLY A 89 7.96 3.92 15.35
CA GLY A 89 7.76 3.48 16.72
C GLY A 89 6.28 3.53 17.12
N TRP A 90 5.99 3.24 18.37
CA TRP A 90 4.64 3.32 18.94
C TRP A 90 4.18 4.78 19.09
N ASP A 91 5.01 5.62 19.69
CA ASP A 91 4.80 7.05 19.92
C ASP A 91 6.12 7.84 19.79
N ASP A 92 6.09 9.13 20.12
CA ASP A 92 7.27 9.99 19.98
C ASP A 92 8.42 9.62 20.94
N GLY A 93 8.11 9.00 22.09
CA GLY A 93 9.11 8.54 23.06
C GLY A 93 9.75 7.20 22.70
N SER A 94 9.25 6.48 21.69
CA SER A 94 9.64 5.12 21.33
C SER A 94 10.02 4.94 19.85
N LYS A 95 10.65 5.94 19.25
CA LYS A 95 11.14 5.92 17.86
C LYS A 95 12.47 5.15 17.74
N HIS A 96 12.45 3.85 17.94
CA HIS A 96 13.64 2.99 17.92
C HIS A 96 13.92 2.33 16.56
N ILE A 97 13.44 2.93 15.46
CA ILE A 97 13.43 2.28 14.14
C ILE A 97 14.82 1.88 13.65
N VAL A 98 15.88 2.62 13.97
CA VAL A 98 17.24 2.29 13.53
C VAL A 98 17.68 0.97 14.16
N GLU A 99 17.58 0.83 15.48
CA GLU A 99 17.88 -0.41 16.18
C GLU A 99 16.96 -1.57 15.75
N VAL A 100 15.67 -1.29 15.60
CA VAL A 100 14.68 -2.29 15.17
C VAL A 100 15.02 -2.82 13.77
N ALA A 101 15.41 -1.96 12.83
CA ALA A 101 15.76 -2.37 11.47
C ALA A 101 17.01 -3.28 11.47
N GLU A 102 18.06 -2.94 12.24
CA GLU A 102 19.23 -3.81 12.41
C GLU A 102 18.84 -5.19 12.94
N ARG A 103 18.09 -5.24 14.04
CA ARG A 103 17.70 -6.49 14.68
C ARG A 103 16.81 -7.37 13.77
N LEU A 104 15.97 -6.76 12.95
CA LEU A 104 15.16 -7.47 11.97
C LEU A 104 16.01 -8.00 10.80
N GLN A 105 16.99 -7.22 10.33
CA GLN A 105 17.95 -7.70 9.34
C GLN A 105 18.77 -8.88 9.89
N ASP A 106 19.25 -8.80 11.12
CA ASP A 106 20.07 -9.85 11.78
C ASP A 106 19.33 -11.20 11.87
N VAL A 107 18.00 -11.20 11.92
CA VAL A 107 17.18 -12.44 11.87
C VAL A 107 16.77 -12.85 10.46
N GLY A 108 17.22 -12.15 9.40
CA GLY A 108 17.21 -12.63 8.03
C GLY A 108 16.13 -12.07 7.10
N ILE A 109 15.47 -10.96 7.46
CA ILE A 109 14.58 -10.30 6.47
C ILE A 109 15.36 -9.79 5.27
N GLN A 110 14.73 -9.75 4.10
CA GLN A 110 15.39 -9.39 2.85
C GLN A 110 15.14 -7.94 2.40
N ALA A 111 14.18 -7.24 3.00
CA ALA A 111 13.94 -5.82 2.80
C ALA A 111 13.07 -5.25 3.91
N ILE A 112 13.15 -3.95 4.13
CA ILE A 112 12.30 -3.24 5.08
C ILE A 112 11.63 -2.02 4.46
N SER A 113 10.32 -1.86 4.69
CA SER A 113 9.55 -0.67 4.32
C SER A 113 9.15 0.11 5.57
N ILE A 114 9.51 1.39 5.64
CA ILE A 114 9.31 2.20 6.84
C ILE A 114 8.37 3.37 6.55
N HIS A 115 7.24 3.43 7.25
CA HIS A 115 6.38 4.61 7.24
C HIS A 115 6.92 5.66 8.22
N GLY A 116 7.21 6.87 7.73
CA GLY A 116 7.77 8.00 8.48
C GLY A 116 6.83 8.60 9.55
N ARG A 117 5.98 7.80 10.17
CA ARG A 117 5.11 8.18 11.30
C ARG A 117 5.12 7.11 12.37
N THR A 118 4.88 7.53 13.62
CA THR A 118 4.59 6.60 14.72
C THR A 118 3.16 6.03 14.62
N ARG A 119 2.86 5.00 15.41
CA ARG A 119 1.49 4.50 15.54
C ARG A 119 0.55 5.56 16.11
N ALA A 120 0.98 6.33 17.10
CA ALA A 120 0.16 7.36 17.75
C ALA A 120 -0.23 8.49 16.78
N GLN A 121 0.64 8.87 15.86
CA GLN A 121 0.35 9.86 14.83
C GLN A 121 -0.72 9.37 13.84
N MET A 122 -0.85 8.06 13.62
CA MET A 122 -1.70 7.48 12.57
C MET A 122 -1.38 8.08 11.18
N TYR A 123 -2.11 9.14 10.78
CA TYR A 123 -1.91 9.90 9.54
C TYR A 123 -1.84 11.42 9.78
N LYS A 124 -1.76 11.86 11.04
CA LYS A 124 -1.67 13.28 11.39
C LYS A 124 -0.24 13.80 11.20
N GLY A 125 -0.14 15.10 10.94
CA GLY A 125 1.15 15.77 10.69
C GLY A 125 1.81 15.29 9.40
N GLU A 126 3.10 15.53 9.27
CA GLU A 126 3.93 15.10 8.13
C GLU A 126 4.71 13.82 8.48
N ALA A 127 5.02 13.01 7.46
CA ALA A 127 5.90 11.87 7.61
C ALA A 127 7.34 12.34 7.79
N ASP A 128 7.99 11.93 8.87
CA ASP A 128 9.40 12.20 9.14
C ASP A 128 10.28 11.16 8.42
N TRP A 129 10.94 11.58 7.38
CA TRP A 129 11.85 10.74 6.60
C TRP A 129 13.30 10.78 7.10
N SER A 130 13.63 11.65 8.08
CA SER A 130 14.98 11.74 8.62
C SER A 130 15.42 10.44 9.30
N LEU A 131 14.51 9.78 10.02
CA LEU A 131 14.78 8.49 10.64
C LEU A 131 14.82 7.33 9.64
N ILE A 132 14.12 7.44 8.50
CA ILE A 132 14.26 6.48 7.39
C ILE A 132 15.65 6.60 6.78
N ALA A 133 16.13 7.82 6.55
CA ALA A 133 17.50 8.08 6.11
C ALA A 133 18.52 7.54 7.12
N ALA A 134 18.31 7.76 8.43
CA ALA A 134 19.19 7.24 9.46
C ALA A 134 19.29 5.69 9.46
N VAL A 135 18.21 5.00 9.10
CA VAL A 135 18.26 3.54 8.86
C VAL A 135 19.10 3.24 7.62
N LYS A 136 18.89 3.95 6.52
CA LYS A 136 19.60 3.72 5.25
C LYS A 136 21.10 4.04 5.38
N ASP A 137 21.44 5.12 6.09
CA ASP A 137 22.83 5.56 6.28
C ASP A 137 23.60 4.74 7.34
N ASN A 138 22.92 3.86 8.07
CA ASN A 138 23.55 3.01 9.04
C ASN A 138 24.48 1.99 8.36
N PRO A 139 25.80 2.00 8.62
CA PRO A 139 26.75 1.13 7.96
C PRO A 139 26.53 -0.36 8.19
N ARG A 140 25.71 -0.72 9.18
CA ARG A 140 25.33 -2.12 9.45
C ARG A 140 24.13 -2.58 8.61
N MET A 141 23.42 -1.67 7.94
CA MET A 141 22.29 -2.01 7.09
C MET A 141 22.76 -2.39 5.68
N HIS A 142 22.43 -3.61 5.25
CA HIS A 142 22.85 -4.17 3.97
C HIS A 142 21.65 -4.53 3.06
N ILE A 143 20.44 -4.62 3.63
CA ILE A 143 19.22 -4.91 2.89
C ILE A 143 18.57 -3.64 2.32
N PRO A 144 17.77 -3.74 1.25
CA PRO A 144 17.03 -2.61 0.72
C PRO A 144 16.09 -1.96 1.75
N VAL A 145 16.13 -0.62 1.80
CA VAL A 145 15.26 0.21 2.65
C VAL A 145 14.29 1.00 1.76
N PHE A 146 13.00 0.78 1.95
CA PHE A 146 11.94 1.48 1.23
C PHE A 146 11.31 2.55 2.13
N GLY A 147 11.28 3.79 1.63
CA GLY A 147 10.62 4.90 2.32
C GLY A 147 9.13 4.98 1.98
N ASN A 148 8.31 5.24 3.00
CA ASN A 148 6.87 5.41 2.85
C ASN A 148 6.35 6.61 3.66
N GLY A 149 5.37 7.30 3.13
CA GLY A 149 4.65 8.40 3.77
C GLY A 149 4.63 9.64 2.92
N ASP A 150 3.43 10.18 2.68
CA ASP A 150 3.14 11.45 2.02
C ASP A 150 3.71 11.62 0.59
N ILE A 151 3.95 10.52 -0.11
CA ILE A 151 4.30 10.55 -1.52
C ILE A 151 3.02 10.74 -2.32
N ASP A 152 2.79 11.94 -2.80
CA ASP A 152 1.57 12.43 -3.44
C ASP A 152 1.81 13.04 -4.83
N SER A 153 3.07 13.18 -5.24
CA SER A 153 3.45 13.58 -6.61
C SER A 153 4.70 12.85 -7.09
N PRO A 154 4.90 12.72 -8.41
CA PRO A 154 6.12 12.16 -9.01
C PRO A 154 7.39 12.91 -8.61
N GLU A 155 7.33 14.23 -8.56
CA GLU A 155 8.45 15.11 -8.17
C GLU A 155 8.87 14.85 -6.73
N LYS A 156 7.87 14.65 -5.85
CA LYS A 156 8.14 14.35 -4.44
C LYS A 156 8.74 12.97 -4.28
N ALA A 157 8.31 11.99 -5.08
CA ALA A 157 8.91 10.66 -5.09
C ALA A 157 10.41 10.73 -5.44
N LEU A 158 10.79 11.43 -6.51
CA LEU A 158 12.19 11.63 -6.90
C LEU A 158 12.94 12.39 -5.80
N ARG A 159 12.44 13.56 -5.41
CA ARG A 159 13.08 14.39 -4.38
C ARG A 159 13.34 13.64 -3.08
N TYR A 160 12.39 12.81 -2.63
CA TYR A 160 12.54 12.08 -1.38
C TYR A 160 13.49 10.89 -1.54
N LYS A 161 13.43 10.20 -2.68
CA LYS A 161 14.37 9.12 -2.99
C LYS A 161 15.82 9.64 -2.96
N ASP A 162 16.09 10.74 -3.64
CA ASP A 162 17.45 11.31 -3.74
C ASP A 162 17.90 11.93 -2.41
N LYS A 163 17.01 12.70 -1.76
CA LYS A 163 17.35 13.38 -0.50
C LYS A 163 17.66 12.41 0.65
N TYR A 164 16.94 11.30 0.72
CA TYR A 164 17.03 10.36 1.83
C TYR A 164 17.73 9.04 1.47
N GLY A 165 18.25 8.92 0.25
CA GLY A 165 19.10 7.82 -0.21
C GLY A 165 18.44 6.44 -0.23
N VAL A 166 17.11 6.35 -0.08
CA VAL A 166 16.40 5.07 0.01
C VAL A 166 16.44 4.29 -1.31
N ASP A 167 16.43 2.97 -1.24
CA ASP A 167 16.50 2.08 -2.41
C ASP A 167 15.21 2.12 -3.22
N GLY A 168 14.06 2.39 -2.57
CA GLY A 168 12.78 2.48 -3.23
C GLY A 168 11.75 3.29 -2.46
N ILE A 169 10.65 3.61 -3.15
CA ILE A 169 9.53 4.38 -2.63
C ILE A 169 8.29 3.50 -2.57
N MET A 170 7.68 3.38 -1.40
CA MET A 170 6.38 2.74 -1.25
C MET A 170 5.27 3.78 -1.31
N ILE A 171 4.40 3.65 -2.30
CA ILE A 171 3.24 4.53 -2.52
C ILE A 171 2.00 3.88 -1.90
N GLY A 172 1.18 4.67 -1.22
CA GLY A 172 -0.08 4.23 -0.61
C GLY A 172 -1.26 5.03 -1.11
N ARG A 173 -1.72 5.98 -0.32
CA ARG A 173 -2.97 6.73 -0.53
C ARG A 173 -3.09 7.44 -1.88
N ALA A 174 -1.98 7.91 -2.45
CA ALA A 174 -1.99 8.59 -3.74
C ALA A 174 -2.42 7.70 -4.91
N ALA A 175 -2.23 6.38 -4.80
CA ALA A 175 -2.65 5.43 -5.82
C ALA A 175 -4.12 5.01 -5.72
N ILE A 176 -4.84 5.39 -4.65
CA ILE A 176 -6.25 5.03 -4.48
C ILE A 176 -7.10 5.81 -5.49
N GLY A 177 -7.70 5.09 -6.45
CA GLY A 177 -8.44 5.68 -7.57
C GLY A 177 -7.56 6.38 -8.61
N ALA A 178 -6.25 6.20 -8.53
CA ALA A 178 -5.28 6.74 -9.47
C ALA A 178 -4.20 5.69 -9.82
N PRO A 179 -4.56 4.54 -10.43
CA PRO A 179 -3.58 3.49 -10.73
C PRO A 179 -2.47 3.96 -11.68
N TRP A 180 -2.74 4.95 -12.52
CA TRP A 180 -1.75 5.61 -13.39
C TRP A 180 -0.64 6.32 -12.64
N PHE A 181 -0.79 6.62 -11.35
CA PHE A 181 0.22 7.30 -10.54
C PHE A 181 1.55 6.54 -10.50
N PHE A 182 1.51 5.20 -10.49
CA PHE A 182 2.74 4.39 -10.58
C PHE A 182 3.46 4.57 -11.91
N ARG A 183 2.73 4.64 -13.04
CA ARG A 183 3.31 4.92 -14.35
C ARG A 183 3.97 6.28 -14.36
N GLN A 184 3.28 7.32 -13.86
CA GLN A 184 3.79 8.68 -13.79
C GLN A 184 5.07 8.78 -12.94
N VAL A 185 5.07 8.17 -11.74
CA VAL A 185 6.26 8.13 -10.89
C VAL A 185 7.42 7.42 -11.59
N LYS A 186 7.18 6.25 -12.19
CA LYS A 186 8.23 5.49 -12.92
C LYS A 186 8.80 6.32 -14.08
N GLN A 187 7.94 6.95 -14.86
CA GLN A 187 8.37 7.81 -15.97
C GLN A 187 9.17 9.01 -15.47
N PHE A 188 8.68 9.69 -14.45
CA PHE A 188 9.37 10.85 -13.87
C PHE A 188 10.74 10.50 -13.30
N LEU A 189 10.86 9.37 -12.60
CA LEU A 189 12.15 8.88 -12.11
C LEU A 189 13.15 8.58 -13.24
N ALA A 190 12.68 8.23 -14.43
CA ALA A 190 13.52 7.90 -15.56
C ALA A 190 13.86 9.11 -16.44
N THR A 191 12.97 10.09 -16.57
CA THR A 191 13.05 11.16 -17.59
C THR A 191 12.96 12.58 -17.03
N GLY A 192 12.53 12.76 -15.79
CA GLY A 192 12.19 14.07 -15.22
C GLY A 192 10.83 14.62 -15.67
N ASP A 193 10.05 13.84 -16.43
CA ASP A 193 8.71 14.21 -16.92
C ASP A 193 7.70 13.11 -16.56
N ALA A 194 6.61 13.46 -15.88
CA ALA A 194 5.55 12.54 -15.50
C ALA A 194 4.62 12.15 -16.66
N GLY A 195 4.72 12.86 -17.78
CA GLY A 195 3.76 12.76 -18.87
C GLY A 195 2.38 13.34 -18.54
N PRO A 196 1.44 13.28 -19.47
CA PRO A 196 0.10 13.85 -19.29
C PRO A 196 -0.69 13.10 -18.21
N LEU A 197 -1.59 13.82 -17.55
CA LEU A 197 -2.64 13.20 -16.73
C LEU A 197 -3.60 12.41 -17.63
N PRO A 198 -4.22 11.33 -17.11
CA PRO A 198 -5.20 10.57 -17.89
C PRO A 198 -6.41 11.44 -18.20
N ASP A 199 -6.87 11.36 -19.43
CA ASP A 199 -8.14 11.95 -19.86
C ASP A 199 -9.34 11.22 -19.22
N MET A 200 -10.56 11.71 -19.46
CA MET A 200 -11.76 11.12 -18.88
C MET A 200 -11.98 9.69 -19.39
N GLN A 201 -11.68 9.42 -20.65
CA GLN A 201 -11.83 8.09 -21.21
C GLN A 201 -10.88 7.08 -20.55
N GLU A 202 -9.63 7.47 -20.32
CA GLU A 202 -8.65 6.61 -19.62
C GLU A 202 -9.07 6.34 -18.16
N ARG A 203 -9.58 7.36 -17.46
CA ARG A 203 -10.12 7.20 -16.10
C ARG A 203 -11.30 6.24 -16.06
N VAL A 204 -12.25 6.39 -16.99
CA VAL A 204 -13.42 5.51 -17.07
C VAL A 204 -13.02 4.10 -17.47
N ARG A 205 -12.06 3.92 -18.40
CA ARG A 205 -11.50 2.59 -18.70
C ARG A 205 -10.93 1.90 -17.45
N ALA A 206 -10.22 2.64 -16.61
CA ALA A 206 -9.70 2.08 -15.35
C ALA A 206 -10.82 1.68 -14.37
N VAL A 207 -11.89 2.48 -14.27
CA VAL A 207 -13.06 2.15 -13.45
C VAL A 207 -13.76 0.90 -13.97
N ARG A 208 -13.98 0.80 -15.29
CA ARG A 208 -14.59 -0.36 -15.95
C ARG A 208 -13.82 -1.64 -15.67
N LEU A 209 -12.51 -1.59 -15.87
CA LEU A 209 -11.66 -2.74 -15.59
C LEU A 209 -11.75 -3.16 -14.13
N HIS A 210 -11.74 -2.20 -13.19
CA HIS A 210 -11.87 -2.49 -11.77
C HIS A 210 -13.24 -3.10 -11.44
N LEU A 211 -14.32 -2.52 -11.97
CA LEU A 211 -15.66 -3.07 -11.80
C LEU A 211 -15.76 -4.50 -12.37
N GLN A 212 -15.31 -4.72 -13.60
CA GLN A 212 -15.28 -6.03 -14.23
C GLN A 212 -14.57 -7.06 -13.36
N LYS A 213 -13.35 -6.76 -12.89
CA LYS A 213 -12.57 -7.66 -12.02
C LYS A 213 -13.24 -7.90 -10.66
N SER A 214 -13.90 -6.89 -10.12
CA SER A 214 -14.66 -7.02 -8.88
C SER A 214 -15.87 -7.96 -9.06
N LEU A 215 -16.58 -7.86 -10.18
CA LEU A 215 -17.72 -8.73 -10.52
C LEU A 215 -17.25 -10.17 -10.76
N GLU A 216 -16.17 -10.36 -11.54
CA GLU A 216 -15.60 -11.69 -11.81
C GLU A 216 -15.20 -12.43 -10.53
N TRP A 217 -14.56 -11.73 -9.59
CA TRP A 217 -14.02 -12.34 -8.38
C TRP A 217 -15.05 -12.52 -7.26
N LYS A 218 -15.98 -11.56 -7.08
CA LYS A 218 -16.87 -11.51 -5.92
C LYS A 218 -18.33 -11.78 -6.24
N GLY A 219 -18.65 -11.90 -7.53
CA GLY A 219 -20.02 -11.95 -8.02
C GLY A 219 -20.66 -10.55 -8.06
N GLU A 220 -21.79 -10.46 -8.73
CA GLU A 220 -22.45 -9.21 -9.07
C GLU A 220 -22.73 -8.32 -7.85
N ARG A 221 -23.45 -8.85 -6.85
CA ARG A 221 -23.88 -8.08 -5.68
C ARG A 221 -22.72 -7.50 -4.87
N LEU A 222 -21.76 -8.33 -4.51
CA LEU A 222 -20.62 -7.87 -3.69
C LEU A 222 -19.67 -7.01 -4.52
N GLY A 223 -19.46 -7.36 -5.78
CA GLY A 223 -18.63 -6.61 -6.71
C GLY A 223 -19.09 -5.17 -6.85
N VAL A 224 -20.41 -4.96 -7.07
CA VAL A 224 -21.00 -3.60 -7.14
C VAL A 224 -20.86 -2.85 -5.82
N VAL A 225 -21.23 -3.49 -4.70
CA VAL A 225 -21.20 -2.83 -3.38
C VAL A 225 -19.79 -2.39 -3.01
N GLU A 226 -18.78 -3.21 -3.27
CA GLU A 226 -17.39 -2.84 -2.96
C GLU A 226 -16.84 -1.72 -3.83
N MET A 227 -17.29 -1.59 -5.08
CA MET A 227 -16.89 -0.51 -5.96
C MET A 227 -17.35 0.87 -5.49
N ARG A 228 -18.44 0.97 -4.72
CA ARG A 228 -18.99 2.25 -4.22
C ARG A 228 -17.97 3.13 -3.51
N ARG A 229 -17.08 2.54 -2.72
CA ARG A 229 -16.01 3.27 -2.00
C ARG A 229 -14.89 3.79 -2.92
N HIS A 230 -14.81 3.30 -4.16
CA HIS A 230 -13.74 3.62 -5.09
C HIS A 230 -14.12 4.73 -6.08
N TYR A 231 -15.37 4.84 -6.51
CA TYR A 231 -15.80 5.78 -7.55
C TYR A 231 -15.37 7.22 -7.27
N ALA A 232 -15.59 7.72 -6.06
CA ALA A 232 -15.22 9.09 -5.69
C ALA A 232 -13.72 9.39 -5.83
N ASN A 233 -12.86 8.37 -5.72
CA ASN A 233 -11.41 8.55 -5.84
C ASN A 233 -10.95 8.63 -7.30
N TYR A 234 -11.57 7.86 -8.20
CA TYR A 234 -11.28 7.91 -9.64
C TYR A 234 -11.59 9.26 -10.26
N PHE A 235 -12.66 9.88 -9.78
CA PHE A 235 -13.20 11.14 -10.30
C PHE A 235 -12.90 12.36 -9.40
N ARG A 236 -11.87 12.23 -8.54
CA ARG A 236 -11.46 13.33 -7.67
C ARG A 236 -11.05 14.55 -8.49
N GLY A 237 -11.51 15.73 -8.05
CA GLY A 237 -11.19 17.01 -8.68
C GLY A 237 -12.15 17.45 -9.80
N LEU A 238 -13.13 16.63 -10.19
CA LEU A 238 -14.15 17.04 -11.16
C LEU A 238 -15.11 18.06 -10.55
N PRO A 239 -15.36 19.18 -11.25
CA PRO A 239 -16.39 20.15 -10.86
C PRO A 239 -17.78 19.49 -10.99
N HIS A 240 -18.70 19.87 -10.10
CA HIS A 240 -20.11 19.46 -10.14
C HIS A 240 -20.36 17.93 -10.18
N PHE A 241 -19.41 17.12 -9.76
CA PHE A 241 -19.48 15.65 -9.82
C PHE A 241 -20.42 15.00 -8.77
N LYS A 242 -21.02 15.78 -7.87
CA LYS A 242 -21.81 15.27 -6.72
C LYS A 242 -22.96 14.35 -7.16
N GLU A 243 -23.71 14.73 -8.19
CA GLU A 243 -24.87 13.96 -8.67
C GLU A 243 -24.44 12.63 -9.32
N HIS A 244 -23.41 12.66 -10.18
CA HIS A 244 -22.83 11.45 -10.76
C HIS A 244 -22.30 10.50 -9.70
N ARG A 245 -21.61 11.03 -8.68
CA ARG A 245 -21.15 10.23 -7.55
C ARG A 245 -22.30 9.58 -6.80
N LEU A 246 -23.36 10.33 -6.52
CA LEU A 246 -24.55 9.81 -5.82
C LEU A 246 -25.17 8.67 -6.61
N ALA A 247 -25.36 8.84 -7.92
CA ALA A 247 -25.85 7.80 -8.80
C ALA A 247 -24.99 6.54 -8.74
N LEU A 248 -23.67 6.65 -8.96
CA LEU A 248 -22.75 5.51 -8.94
C LEU A 248 -22.74 4.74 -7.62
N VAL A 249 -22.92 5.40 -6.46
CA VAL A 249 -22.88 4.73 -5.14
C VAL A 249 -24.23 4.16 -4.72
N THR A 250 -25.33 4.48 -5.46
CA THR A 250 -26.68 3.97 -5.16
C THR A 250 -27.16 2.92 -6.17
N MET A 251 -26.54 2.85 -7.35
CA MET A 251 -26.87 1.85 -8.36
C MET A 251 -26.48 0.45 -7.90
N ASP A 252 -27.33 -0.54 -8.19
CA ASP A 252 -27.12 -1.94 -7.89
C ASP A 252 -26.84 -2.79 -9.14
N ASN A 253 -27.29 -2.31 -10.32
CA ASN A 253 -27.16 -3.02 -11.58
C ASN A 253 -25.89 -2.59 -12.33
N PRO A 254 -25.01 -3.53 -12.72
CA PRO A 254 -23.81 -3.22 -13.49
C PRO A 254 -24.08 -2.49 -14.82
N SER A 255 -25.18 -2.80 -15.51
CA SER A 255 -25.53 -2.14 -16.77
C SER A 255 -25.89 -0.67 -16.58
N ASP A 256 -26.56 -0.33 -15.48
CA ASP A 256 -26.88 1.07 -15.15
C ASP A 256 -25.62 1.85 -14.80
N ILE A 257 -24.70 1.21 -14.09
CA ILE A 257 -23.39 1.80 -13.77
C ILE A 257 -22.62 2.07 -15.06
N GLU A 258 -22.62 1.13 -16.01
CA GLU A 258 -21.94 1.28 -17.29
C GLU A 258 -22.54 2.44 -18.11
N ALA A 259 -23.87 2.55 -18.19
CA ALA A 259 -24.55 3.68 -18.85
C ALA A 259 -24.18 5.02 -18.17
N LYS A 260 -24.09 5.05 -16.83
CA LYS A 260 -23.66 6.24 -16.09
C LYS A 260 -22.19 6.59 -16.36
N LEU A 261 -21.32 5.63 -16.54
CA LEU A 261 -19.93 5.86 -16.91
C LEU A 261 -19.80 6.45 -18.33
N GLU A 262 -20.63 6.02 -19.28
CA GLU A 262 -20.71 6.66 -20.61
C GLU A 262 -21.18 8.11 -20.53
N GLU A 263 -22.23 8.37 -19.75
CA GLU A 263 -22.71 9.74 -19.51
C GLU A 263 -21.60 10.64 -18.93
N ILE A 264 -20.78 10.12 -18.00
CA ILE A 264 -19.64 10.84 -17.41
C ILE A 264 -18.61 11.17 -18.50
N VAL A 265 -18.28 10.22 -19.37
CA VAL A 265 -17.37 10.48 -20.51
C VAL A 265 -17.91 11.58 -21.40
N HIS A 266 -19.21 11.51 -21.75
CA HIS A 266 -19.83 12.52 -22.59
C HIS A 266 -19.84 13.92 -21.95
N HIS A 267 -20.13 13.99 -20.65
CA HIS A 267 -20.24 15.27 -19.92
C HIS A 267 -18.90 15.92 -19.61
N PHE A 268 -17.86 15.13 -19.34
CA PHE A 268 -16.55 15.60 -18.88
C PHE A 268 -15.41 15.33 -19.87
N GLY A 269 -15.72 14.81 -21.06
CA GLY A 269 -14.70 14.36 -22.04
C GLY A 269 -13.76 15.46 -22.51
N ASP A 270 -14.26 16.70 -22.59
CA ASP A 270 -13.47 17.86 -23.04
C ASP A 270 -12.65 18.51 -21.91
N LEU A 271 -12.75 18.02 -20.67
CA LEU A 271 -11.95 18.55 -19.56
C LEU A 271 -10.48 18.15 -19.68
N VAL A 272 -9.64 19.15 -19.72
CA VAL A 272 -8.17 18.99 -19.61
C VAL A 272 -7.79 19.00 -18.15
N PHE A 273 -7.13 17.92 -17.70
CA PHE A 273 -6.57 17.84 -16.36
C PHE A 273 -5.16 18.41 -16.36
N LEU A 274 -4.94 19.43 -15.54
CA LEU A 274 -3.66 20.12 -15.35
C LEU A 274 -2.94 19.62 -14.09
#